data_046b6e5fac8232f0077341508da12874
#
_entry.id   046b6e5fac8232f0077341508da12874
#
_cell.length_a   1.000
_cell.length_b   1.000
_cell.length_c   1.000
_cell.angle_alpha   90.00
_cell.angle_beta   90.00
_cell.angle_gamma   90.00
#
_symmetry.space_group_name_H-M   'P 1'
#
loop_
_entity.id
_entity.type
_entity.pdbx_description
1 polymer ?
#
loop_
_entity_poly.entity_id
_entity_poly.type
_entity_poly.pdbx_seq_one_letter_code
_entity_poly.pdbx_strand_id
1 'polypeptide(L)'
;MTHVPLVDLRAAYRPIRQQVSDAFDAIFDKMGLFLGDNVQSFESEFTEYCQADFGLGCSSGTDAATLALEAFDFKPGFEAIVPAHTFFATIESVVHAGGVPVMVDIDPKTYCMDPERVESAITRQTAVVMPVHIYGQPADMDPIVRMARDHKLKVVEDAAQAHGARYKGRPAGSLADAAAFSFYFTKNLGALGEAGFVTAKDEKVLERMKLLRHHGHHSKFEHTLIGYNMRIDELQAAVLRAKLPGLDANNAQRRRIAARYNEAFSELDMVTPYAAPYAEHNYHCYVIQTDRRDELSHHLSECNIGTGIHYKTPAHRQPALRSVPHRAMPLEVTESLCARCLTLPCYPELTDQQIEHVIDSVGRFFGP
;
A
#
# COMPACT_ATOMS: atom_id res chain seq x y z
N MET A 1 -11.96 -5.12 -31.32
CA MET A 1 -10.73 -4.58 -30.71
C MET A 1 -10.57 -5.21 -29.33
N THR A 2 -9.37 -5.61 -28.98
CA THR A 2 -9.06 -6.19 -27.66
C THR A 2 -9.28 -5.11 -26.59
N HIS A 3 -10.10 -5.42 -25.57
CA HIS A 3 -10.30 -4.52 -24.44
C HIS A 3 -9.35 -4.91 -23.32
N VAL A 4 -8.63 -3.92 -22.76
CA VAL A 4 -7.68 -4.12 -21.65
C VAL A 4 -8.04 -3.12 -20.54
N PRO A 5 -8.82 -3.53 -19.53
CA PRO A 5 -9.09 -2.66 -18.38
C PRO A 5 -7.82 -2.44 -17.56
N LEU A 6 -7.77 -1.37 -16.75
CA LEU A 6 -6.65 -1.14 -15.83
C LEU A 6 -6.53 -2.26 -14.77
N VAL A 7 -7.66 -2.86 -14.39
CA VAL A 7 -7.77 -4.03 -13.50
C VAL A 7 -9.03 -4.83 -13.87
N ASP A 8 -8.97 -6.17 -13.81
CA ASP A 8 -10.13 -7.04 -14.03
C ASP A 8 -10.45 -7.86 -12.78
N LEU A 9 -11.33 -7.30 -11.94
CA LEU A 9 -11.77 -7.97 -10.72
C LEU A 9 -12.59 -9.23 -10.98
N ARG A 10 -13.32 -9.28 -12.11
CA ARG A 10 -14.11 -10.48 -12.45
C ARG A 10 -13.21 -11.66 -12.77
N ALA A 11 -12.14 -11.41 -13.52
CA ALA A 11 -11.14 -12.44 -13.81
C ALA A 11 -10.46 -12.92 -12.52
N ALA A 12 -10.08 -11.99 -11.63
CA ALA A 12 -9.42 -12.29 -10.35
C ALA A 12 -10.28 -13.14 -9.40
N TYR A 13 -11.60 -12.91 -9.35
CA TYR A 13 -12.50 -13.62 -8.43
C TYR A 13 -13.13 -14.90 -9.01
N ARG A 14 -13.15 -15.07 -10.34
CA ARG A 14 -13.75 -16.25 -10.98
C ARG A 14 -13.20 -17.58 -10.44
N PRO A 15 -11.88 -17.77 -10.28
CA PRO A 15 -11.31 -19.06 -9.83
C PRO A 15 -11.70 -19.43 -8.39
N ILE A 16 -11.90 -18.46 -7.52
CA ILE A 16 -12.17 -18.67 -6.08
C ILE A 16 -13.64 -18.52 -5.71
N ARG A 17 -14.52 -18.24 -6.68
CA ARG A 17 -15.93 -17.92 -6.43
C ARG A 17 -16.64 -18.97 -5.59
N GLN A 18 -16.47 -20.27 -5.92
CA GLN A 18 -17.13 -21.34 -5.19
C GLN A 18 -16.60 -21.44 -3.75
N GLN A 19 -15.30 -21.38 -3.57
CA GLN A 19 -14.67 -21.41 -2.24
C GLN A 19 -15.19 -20.26 -1.35
N VAL A 20 -15.32 -19.06 -1.91
CA VAL A 20 -15.85 -17.90 -1.19
C VAL A 20 -17.34 -18.10 -0.86
N SER A 21 -18.14 -18.64 -1.79
CA SER A 21 -19.55 -18.94 -1.56
C SER A 21 -19.74 -19.94 -0.41
N ASP A 22 -18.99 -21.03 -0.42
CA ASP A 22 -19.05 -22.06 0.62
C ASP A 22 -18.63 -21.50 2.00
N ALA A 23 -17.62 -20.62 2.03
CA ALA A 23 -17.21 -19.95 3.26
C ALA A 23 -18.29 -19.00 3.80
N PHE A 24 -18.99 -18.29 2.92
CA PHE A 24 -20.10 -17.41 3.31
C PHE A 24 -21.29 -18.19 3.85
N ASP A 25 -21.64 -19.32 3.21
CA ASP A 25 -22.71 -20.20 3.70
C ASP A 25 -22.37 -20.71 5.12
N ALA A 26 -21.13 -21.11 5.36
CA ALA A 26 -20.68 -21.53 6.70
C ALA A 26 -20.73 -20.41 7.75
N ILE A 27 -20.50 -19.14 7.34
CA ILE A 27 -20.66 -17.98 8.22
C ILE A 27 -22.13 -17.72 8.53
N PHE A 28 -23.02 -17.83 7.52
CA PHE A 28 -24.45 -17.65 7.70
C PHE A 28 -25.06 -18.70 8.64
N ASP A 29 -24.60 -19.95 8.55
CA ASP A 29 -25.05 -21.02 9.46
C ASP A 29 -24.72 -20.73 10.93
N LYS A 30 -23.59 -20.08 11.21
CA LYS A 30 -23.12 -19.75 12.55
C LYS A 30 -23.53 -18.35 13.02
N MET A 31 -23.83 -17.41 12.11
CA MET A 31 -24.05 -15.98 12.36
C MET A 31 -22.94 -15.30 13.16
N GLY A 32 -21.70 -15.81 13.06
CA GLY A 32 -20.50 -15.18 13.62
C GLY A 32 -19.95 -14.16 12.64
N LEU A 33 -20.30 -12.87 12.82
CA LEU A 33 -20.08 -11.84 11.78
C LEU A 33 -18.81 -11.00 11.98
N PHE A 34 -18.19 -11.04 13.16
CA PHE A 34 -16.94 -10.29 13.42
C PHE A 34 -16.07 -11.00 14.47
N LEU A 35 -14.75 -10.87 14.31
CA LEU A 35 -13.72 -11.45 15.19
C LEU A 35 -13.91 -12.97 15.44
N GLY A 36 -14.47 -13.68 14.47
CA GLY A 36 -14.71 -15.12 14.52
C GLY A 36 -13.54 -15.94 13.96
N ASP A 37 -13.85 -17.17 13.55
CA ASP A 37 -12.86 -18.18 13.15
C ASP A 37 -12.03 -17.75 11.92
N ASN A 38 -12.66 -17.09 10.91
CA ASN A 38 -11.94 -16.64 9.72
C ASN A 38 -11.03 -15.46 10.03
N VAL A 39 -11.46 -14.54 10.88
CA VAL A 39 -10.63 -13.41 11.30
C VAL A 39 -9.39 -13.92 12.06
N GLN A 40 -9.58 -14.80 13.06
CA GLN A 40 -8.47 -15.35 13.85
C GLN A 40 -7.49 -16.15 12.97
N SER A 41 -8.02 -16.97 12.07
CA SER A 41 -7.19 -17.73 11.13
C SER A 41 -6.43 -16.82 10.17
N PHE A 42 -7.10 -15.80 9.60
CA PHE A 42 -6.45 -14.84 8.71
C PHE A 42 -5.36 -14.02 9.43
N GLU A 43 -5.64 -13.60 10.66
CA GLU A 43 -4.64 -12.89 11.50
C GLU A 43 -3.38 -13.75 11.68
N SER A 44 -3.54 -15.04 11.97
CA SER A 44 -2.41 -15.97 12.07
C SER A 44 -1.70 -16.20 10.73
N GLU A 45 -2.46 -16.56 9.69
CA GLU A 45 -1.95 -16.90 8.35
C GLU A 45 -1.20 -15.72 7.71
N PHE A 46 -1.73 -14.49 7.83
CA PHE A 46 -1.07 -13.32 7.23
C PHE A 46 0.10 -12.81 8.07
N THR A 47 0.06 -12.93 9.39
CA THR A 47 1.20 -12.66 10.28
C THR A 47 2.38 -13.57 9.94
N GLU A 48 2.12 -14.89 9.79
CA GLU A 48 3.13 -15.86 9.37
C GLU A 48 3.67 -15.54 7.96
N TYR A 49 2.79 -15.22 7.01
CA TYR A 49 3.18 -14.84 5.65
C TYR A 49 4.12 -13.63 5.65
N CYS A 50 3.84 -12.61 6.46
CA CYS A 50 4.70 -11.44 6.63
C CYS A 50 5.97 -11.72 7.45
N GLN A 51 6.12 -12.90 8.08
CA GLN A 51 7.19 -13.20 9.04
C GLN A 51 7.27 -12.14 10.15
N ALA A 52 6.12 -11.61 10.56
CA ALA A 52 6.00 -10.64 11.64
C ALA A 52 5.79 -11.35 12.98
N ASP A 53 6.15 -10.68 14.09
CA ASP A 53 5.97 -11.27 15.43
C ASP A 53 4.48 -11.30 15.81
N PHE A 54 3.75 -10.22 15.46
CA PHE A 54 2.33 -10.05 15.79
C PHE A 54 1.57 -9.40 14.64
N GLY A 55 0.26 -9.66 14.54
CA GLY A 55 -0.60 -9.07 13.52
C GLY A 55 -2.07 -9.01 13.92
N LEU A 56 -2.80 -8.06 13.33
CA LEU A 56 -4.17 -7.74 13.68
C LEU A 56 -4.94 -7.24 12.45
N GLY A 57 -6.09 -7.84 12.16
CA GLY A 57 -7.00 -7.39 11.11
C GLY A 57 -7.83 -6.17 11.53
N CYS A 58 -8.05 -5.23 10.62
CA CYS A 58 -8.87 -4.04 10.85
C CYS A 58 -9.70 -3.67 9.61
N SER A 59 -10.47 -2.58 9.69
CA SER A 59 -11.49 -2.21 8.70
C SER A 59 -10.93 -1.63 7.40
N SER A 60 -9.76 -1.01 7.43
CA SER A 60 -9.13 -0.41 6.23
C SER A 60 -7.63 -0.20 6.41
N GLY A 61 -6.94 0.12 5.31
CA GLY A 61 -5.52 0.50 5.37
C GLY A 61 -5.29 1.81 6.12
N THR A 62 -6.20 2.78 6.01
CA THR A 62 -6.17 4.04 6.76
C THR A 62 -6.26 3.77 8.26
N ASP A 63 -7.18 2.91 8.65
CA ASP A 63 -7.35 2.50 10.05
C ASP A 63 -6.12 1.74 10.56
N ALA A 64 -5.52 0.86 9.75
CA ALA A 64 -4.29 0.16 10.08
C ALA A 64 -3.15 1.14 10.42
N ALA A 65 -2.97 2.16 9.57
CA ALA A 65 -1.95 3.19 9.77
C ALA A 65 -2.23 4.04 11.03
N THR A 66 -3.51 4.43 11.25
CA THR A 66 -3.93 5.17 12.43
C THR A 66 -3.72 4.36 13.70
N LEU A 67 -4.11 3.08 13.72
CA LEU A 67 -3.90 2.17 14.85
C LEU A 67 -2.41 2.01 15.19
N ALA A 68 -1.54 1.88 14.15
CA ALA A 68 -0.10 1.78 14.36
C ALA A 68 0.46 3.03 15.04
N LEU A 69 0.08 4.22 14.57
CA LEU A 69 0.52 5.49 15.16
C LEU A 69 0.07 5.63 16.62
N GLU A 70 -1.22 5.46 16.89
CA GLU A 70 -1.78 5.62 18.24
C GLU A 70 -1.26 4.58 19.24
N ALA A 71 -0.94 3.37 18.77
CA ALA A 71 -0.37 2.35 19.63
C ALA A 71 1.03 2.70 20.15
N PHE A 72 1.75 3.60 19.49
CA PHE A 72 3.02 4.15 19.95
C PHE A 72 2.88 5.42 20.81
N ASP A 73 1.72 5.68 21.40
CA ASP A 73 1.46 6.91 22.15
C ASP A 73 1.69 8.19 21.33
N PHE A 74 1.41 8.13 20.04
CA PHE A 74 1.48 9.29 19.17
C PHE A 74 0.46 10.34 19.64
N LYS A 75 0.93 11.54 19.98
CA LYS A 75 0.13 12.57 20.67
C LYS A 75 -0.14 13.76 19.77
N PRO A 76 -1.21 14.52 20.05
CA PRO A 76 -1.46 15.77 19.35
C PRO A 76 -0.22 16.68 19.33
N GLY A 77 0.14 17.15 18.14
CA GLY A 77 1.31 17.98 17.91
C GLY A 77 2.62 17.24 17.66
N PHE A 78 2.65 15.90 17.80
CA PHE A 78 3.79 15.12 17.34
C PHE A 78 3.85 15.11 15.81
N GLU A 79 5.07 15.05 15.29
CA GLU A 79 5.32 14.99 13.85
C GLU A 79 5.57 13.55 13.39
N ALA A 80 4.98 13.20 12.23
CA ALA A 80 5.33 12.01 11.48
C ALA A 80 5.93 12.42 10.12
N ILE A 81 7.15 11.96 9.82
CA ILE A 81 7.80 12.19 8.53
C ILE A 81 7.29 11.16 7.54
N VAL A 82 6.73 11.63 6.41
CA VAL A 82 6.08 10.84 5.37
C VAL A 82 6.57 11.27 3.98
N PRO A 83 6.59 10.41 2.94
CA PRO A 83 6.87 10.86 1.59
C PRO A 83 5.71 11.71 1.06
N ALA A 84 6.01 12.75 0.27
CA ALA A 84 4.98 13.58 -0.35
C ALA A 84 4.29 12.89 -1.52
N HIS A 85 4.94 11.89 -2.13
CA HIS A 85 4.35 11.04 -3.17
C HIS A 85 3.80 9.75 -2.56
N THR A 86 2.54 9.78 -2.19
CA THR A 86 1.80 8.66 -1.60
C THR A 86 0.31 8.80 -1.88
N PHE A 87 -0.47 7.74 -1.62
CA PHE A 87 -1.91 7.87 -1.48
C PHE A 87 -2.23 8.71 -0.24
N PHE A 88 -3.25 9.55 -0.34
CA PHE A 88 -3.53 10.56 0.69
C PHE A 88 -3.80 9.98 2.08
N ALA A 89 -4.24 8.71 2.16
CA ALA A 89 -4.48 7.99 3.42
C ALA A 89 -3.26 7.95 4.36
N THR A 90 -2.02 7.94 3.83
CA THR A 90 -0.81 8.06 4.65
C THR A 90 -0.80 9.36 5.44
N ILE A 91 -1.21 10.46 4.80
CA ILE A 91 -1.30 11.79 5.43
C ILE A 91 -2.50 11.84 6.39
N GLU A 92 -3.65 11.30 5.95
CA GLU A 92 -4.89 11.26 6.75
C GLU A 92 -4.68 10.53 8.06
N SER A 93 -3.97 9.39 8.06
CA SER A 93 -3.71 8.61 9.27
C SER A 93 -2.93 9.39 10.33
N VAL A 94 -1.96 10.22 9.91
CA VAL A 94 -1.20 11.10 10.81
C VAL A 94 -2.13 12.17 11.41
N VAL A 95 -2.98 12.77 10.58
CA VAL A 95 -3.94 13.79 11.02
C VAL A 95 -5.00 13.20 11.94
N HIS A 96 -5.54 12.01 11.62
CA HIS A 96 -6.52 11.32 12.45
C HIS A 96 -5.95 10.95 13.83
N ALA A 97 -4.67 10.58 13.89
CA ALA A 97 -3.97 10.36 15.16
C ALA A 97 -3.59 11.67 15.90
N GLY A 98 -4.06 12.83 15.41
CA GLY A 98 -3.83 14.14 16.02
C GLY A 98 -2.45 14.75 15.73
N GLY A 99 -1.67 14.15 14.84
CA GLY A 99 -0.31 14.57 14.53
C GLY A 99 -0.20 15.58 13.40
N VAL A 100 1.05 15.96 13.13
CA VAL A 100 1.44 16.90 12.08
C VAL A 100 2.25 16.13 11.02
N PRO A 101 1.73 15.93 9.79
CA PRO A 101 2.51 15.31 8.72
C PRO A 101 3.63 16.25 8.25
N VAL A 102 4.84 15.70 8.19
CA VAL A 102 6.03 16.37 7.65
C VAL A 102 6.40 15.67 6.35
N MET A 103 6.12 16.30 5.23
CA MET A 103 6.31 15.71 3.92
C MET A 103 7.72 15.94 3.40
N VAL A 104 8.41 14.85 3.04
CA VAL A 104 9.74 14.86 2.44
C VAL A 104 9.69 14.36 0.99
N ASP A 105 10.71 14.69 0.21
CA ASP A 105 10.80 14.25 -1.17
C ASP A 105 11.18 12.77 -1.29
N ILE A 106 11.07 12.26 -2.49
CA ILE A 106 11.28 10.87 -2.88
C ILE A 106 12.57 10.72 -3.69
N ASP A 107 13.11 9.51 -3.70
CA ASP A 107 14.17 9.14 -4.63
C ASP A 107 13.63 9.10 -6.07
N PRO A 108 14.30 9.72 -7.05
CA PRO A 108 13.79 9.85 -8.42
C PRO A 108 13.73 8.54 -9.21
N LYS A 109 14.38 7.46 -8.75
CA LYS A 109 14.38 6.16 -9.41
C LYS A 109 13.36 5.22 -8.81
N THR A 110 13.32 5.13 -7.48
CA THR A 110 12.46 4.18 -6.77
C THR A 110 11.10 4.76 -6.41
N TYR A 111 10.96 6.09 -6.43
CA TYR A 111 9.79 6.86 -5.98
C TYR A 111 9.42 6.66 -4.50
N CYS A 112 10.23 5.90 -3.77
CA CYS A 112 10.11 5.74 -2.33
C CYS A 112 10.71 6.95 -1.61
N MET A 113 10.42 7.08 -0.31
CA MET A 113 11.03 8.08 0.57
C MET A 113 12.55 8.09 0.41
N ASP A 114 13.14 9.26 0.15
CA ASP A 114 14.58 9.44 0.09
C ASP A 114 15.17 9.52 1.52
N PRO A 115 15.99 8.55 1.95
CA PRO A 115 16.54 8.55 3.30
C PRO A 115 17.37 9.79 3.63
N GLU A 116 18.03 10.41 2.63
CA GLU A 116 18.85 11.60 2.82
C GLU A 116 18.01 12.85 3.16
N ARG A 117 16.73 12.86 2.74
CA ARG A 117 15.79 13.95 3.03
C ARG A 117 15.16 13.85 4.42
N VAL A 118 15.14 12.67 5.00
CA VAL A 118 14.48 12.42 6.29
C VAL A 118 15.21 13.12 7.43
N GLU A 119 16.55 13.00 7.51
CA GLU A 119 17.32 13.53 8.62
C GLU A 119 17.17 15.05 8.77
N SER A 120 17.13 15.79 7.64
CA SER A 120 16.96 17.24 7.64
C SER A 120 15.56 17.69 8.07
N ALA A 121 14.57 16.79 8.06
CA ALA A 121 13.21 17.07 8.46
C ALA A 121 12.92 16.83 9.96
N ILE A 122 13.84 16.12 10.66
CA ILE A 122 13.69 15.76 12.07
C ILE A 122 13.71 17.01 12.97
N THR A 123 12.76 17.09 13.89
CA THR A 123 12.69 18.09 14.96
C THR A 123 12.52 17.43 16.33
N ARG A 124 12.36 18.23 17.37
CA ARG A 124 12.05 17.72 18.72
C ARG A 124 10.65 17.14 18.84
N GLN A 125 9.74 17.48 17.93
CA GLN A 125 8.36 16.98 17.84
C GLN A 125 8.26 15.69 17.02
N THR A 126 9.27 15.35 16.24
CA THR A 126 9.26 14.14 15.42
C THR A 126 9.22 12.91 16.31
N ALA A 127 8.24 12.06 16.11
CA ALA A 127 8.05 10.81 16.86
C ALA A 127 8.10 9.58 15.95
N VAL A 128 7.68 9.71 14.68
CA VAL A 128 7.54 8.60 13.73
C VAL A 128 8.13 8.97 12.38
N VAL A 129 8.76 7.98 11.73
CA VAL A 129 9.04 7.98 10.29
C VAL A 129 8.17 6.92 9.65
N MET A 130 7.44 7.28 8.59
CA MET A 130 6.49 6.38 7.92
C MET A 130 6.84 6.25 6.43
N PRO A 131 7.82 5.39 6.07
CA PRO A 131 8.14 5.10 4.69
C PRO A 131 6.97 4.39 4.01
N VAL A 132 6.73 4.72 2.73
CA VAL A 132 5.72 4.08 1.89
C VAL A 132 6.40 3.17 0.88
N HIS A 133 5.97 1.93 0.78
CA HIS A 133 6.40 0.99 -0.26
C HIS A 133 5.57 1.21 -1.52
N ILE A 134 5.82 2.36 -2.17
CA ILE A 134 4.97 2.85 -3.27
C ILE A 134 5.00 1.90 -4.46
N TYR A 135 3.84 1.67 -5.09
CA TYR A 135 3.63 0.80 -6.25
C TYR A 135 4.02 -0.67 -6.02
N GLY A 136 4.42 -1.01 -4.79
CA GLY A 136 4.88 -2.34 -4.40
C GLY A 136 6.40 -2.51 -4.44
N GLN A 137 7.16 -1.42 -4.53
CA GLN A 137 8.60 -1.40 -4.30
C GLN A 137 8.88 -1.05 -2.85
N PRO A 138 9.58 -1.91 -2.08
CA PRO A 138 10.04 -1.55 -0.76
C PRO A 138 10.96 -0.31 -0.78
N ALA A 139 10.73 0.60 0.15
CA ALA A 139 11.68 1.68 0.43
C ALA A 139 13.03 1.12 0.90
N ASP A 140 14.11 1.89 0.80
CA ASP A 140 15.39 1.47 1.39
C ASP A 140 15.33 1.57 2.92
N MET A 141 14.97 0.46 3.55
CA MET A 141 14.63 0.42 4.97
C MET A 141 15.84 0.49 5.90
N ASP A 142 16.99 -0.07 5.51
CA ASP A 142 18.15 -0.13 6.42
C ASP A 142 18.65 1.26 6.86
N PRO A 143 18.85 2.25 5.96
CA PRO A 143 19.23 3.60 6.37
C PRO A 143 18.11 4.28 7.18
N ILE A 144 16.83 4.12 6.81
CA ILE A 144 15.70 4.72 7.53
C ILE A 144 15.64 4.18 8.98
N VAL A 145 15.67 2.86 9.15
CA VAL A 145 15.59 2.22 10.47
C VAL A 145 16.80 2.57 11.33
N ARG A 146 17.99 2.65 10.74
CA ARG A 146 19.21 3.07 11.47
C ARG A 146 19.08 4.48 11.99
N MET A 147 18.75 5.43 11.11
CA MET A 147 18.56 6.83 11.47
C MET A 147 17.46 7.00 12.53
N ALA A 148 16.30 6.34 12.35
CA ALA A 148 15.21 6.41 13.32
C ALA A 148 15.66 5.92 14.71
N ARG A 149 16.43 4.82 14.78
CA ARG A 149 16.99 4.31 16.03
C ARG A 149 17.93 5.32 16.68
N ASP A 150 18.82 5.96 15.91
CA ASP A 150 19.80 6.93 16.41
C ASP A 150 19.10 8.17 16.99
N HIS A 151 17.93 8.55 16.45
CA HIS A 151 17.05 9.62 16.94
C HIS A 151 15.95 9.17 17.90
N LYS A 152 15.87 7.87 18.26
CA LYS A 152 14.82 7.28 19.12
C LYS A 152 13.41 7.45 18.57
N LEU A 153 13.27 7.46 17.25
CA LEU A 153 11.99 7.52 16.54
C LEU A 153 11.45 6.11 16.29
N LYS A 154 10.13 6.01 16.15
CA LYS A 154 9.46 4.81 15.67
C LYS A 154 9.40 4.78 14.14
N VAL A 155 9.39 3.58 13.56
CA VAL A 155 9.20 3.40 12.12
C VAL A 155 7.93 2.58 11.89
N VAL A 156 7.02 3.10 11.06
CA VAL A 156 5.81 2.43 10.62
C VAL A 156 5.85 2.29 9.09
N GLU A 157 5.88 1.05 8.59
CA GLU A 157 5.79 0.81 7.14
C GLU A 157 4.36 1.11 6.65
N ASP A 158 4.18 1.99 5.69
CA ASP A 158 2.98 1.96 4.86
C ASP A 158 3.18 0.93 3.76
N ALA A 159 2.71 -0.28 4.01
CA ALA A 159 2.79 -1.44 3.14
C ALA A 159 1.50 -1.69 2.35
N ALA A 160 0.61 -0.68 2.25
CA ALA A 160 -0.70 -0.77 1.60
C ALA A 160 -0.64 -1.22 0.13
N GLN A 161 0.52 -1.18 -0.51
CA GLN A 161 0.76 -1.62 -1.89
C GLN A 161 1.81 -2.76 -1.98
N ALA A 162 2.31 -3.27 -0.85
CA ALA A 162 3.51 -4.10 -0.81
C ALA A 162 3.26 -5.56 -0.37
N HIS A 163 2.05 -6.10 -0.60
CA HIS A 163 1.71 -7.49 -0.29
C HIS A 163 2.66 -8.46 -1.00
N GLY A 164 3.49 -9.17 -0.23
CA GLY A 164 4.50 -10.10 -0.74
C GLY A 164 5.72 -9.46 -1.40
N ALA A 165 5.87 -8.15 -1.36
CA ALA A 165 7.13 -7.48 -1.71
C ALA A 165 8.20 -7.76 -0.64
N ARG A 166 9.49 -7.81 -1.06
CA ARG A 166 10.59 -8.13 -0.14
C ARG A 166 11.72 -7.13 -0.25
N TYR A 167 12.27 -6.77 0.90
CA TYR A 167 13.49 -5.97 1.03
C TYR A 167 14.64 -6.88 1.49
N LYS A 168 15.64 -7.09 0.64
CA LYS A 168 16.78 -8.00 0.92
C LYS A 168 16.32 -9.38 1.42
N GLY A 169 15.26 -9.93 0.78
CA GLY A 169 14.67 -11.22 1.09
C GLY A 169 13.68 -11.22 2.27
N ARG A 170 13.60 -10.17 3.08
CA ARG A 170 12.64 -10.03 4.18
C ARG A 170 11.32 -9.43 3.67
N PRO A 171 10.15 -9.98 4.00
CA PRO A 171 8.88 -9.45 3.51
C PRO A 171 8.56 -8.08 4.12
N ALA A 172 7.91 -7.21 3.34
CA ALA A 172 7.26 -6.02 3.85
C ALA A 172 6.27 -6.41 4.96
N GLY A 173 6.19 -5.62 6.01
CA GLY A 173 5.42 -5.93 7.21
C GLY A 173 6.25 -6.47 8.38
N SER A 174 7.55 -6.81 8.15
CA SER A 174 8.48 -7.26 9.19
C SER A 174 9.73 -6.38 9.31
N LEU A 175 9.79 -5.27 8.58
CA LEU A 175 11.02 -4.50 8.43
C LEU A 175 11.22 -3.43 9.51
N ALA A 176 10.12 -2.98 10.14
CA ALA A 176 10.09 -1.87 11.09
C ALA A 176 9.39 -2.19 12.41
N ASP A 177 9.07 -1.20 13.26
CA ASP A 177 8.38 -1.40 14.54
C ASP A 177 6.92 -1.87 14.34
N ALA A 178 6.26 -1.39 13.27
CA ALA A 178 4.92 -1.80 12.83
C ALA A 178 4.78 -1.59 11.32
N ALA A 179 3.76 -2.21 10.71
CA ALA A 179 3.39 -1.96 9.33
C ALA A 179 1.87 -1.97 9.13
N ALA A 180 1.39 -1.11 8.21
CA ALA A 180 -0.01 -1.00 7.85
C ALA A 180 -0.25 -1.52 6.43
N PHE A 181 -1.21 -2.42 6.25
CA PHE A 181 -1.64 -2.96 4.96
C PHE A 181 -3.08 -2.56 4.65
N SER A 182 -3.37 -2.39 3.37
CA SER A 182 -4.72 -2.19 2.85
C SER A 182 -5.13 -3.41 2.04
N PHE A 183 -6.30 -3.95 2.31
CA PHE A 183 -6.92 -4.98 1.47
C PHE A 183 -8.09 -4.41 0.67
N TYR A 184 -8.03 -3.13 0.31
CA TYR A 184 -8.96 -2.55 -0.66
C TYR A 184 -9.04 -3.45 -1.90
N PHE A 185 -10.22 -3.65 -2.47
CA PHE A 185 -10.49 -4.69 -3.46
C PHE A 185 -9.57 -4.70 -4.69
N THR A 186 -8.87 -3.58 -5.00
CA THR A 186 -7.89 -3.52 -6.11
C THR A 186 -6.47 -3.88 -5.71
N LYS A 187 -6.19 -4.10 -4.42
CA LYS A 187 -4.85 -4.47 -3.95
C LYS A 187 -4.46 -5.87 -4.41
N ASN A 188 -3.15 -6.16 -4.44
CA ASN A 188 -2.63 -7.48 -4.86
C ASN A 188 -3.25 -8.62 -4.05
N LEU A 189 -3.49 -8.38 -2.76
CA LEU A 189 -4.36 -9.18 -1.91
C LEU A 189 -5.54 -8.28 -1.51
N GLY A 190 -6.64 -8.32 -2.25
CA GLY A 190 -7.82 -7.47 -2.02
C GLY A 190 -9.02 -8.26 -1.53
N ALA A 191 -9.75 -7.71 -0.57
CA ALA A 191 -11.03 -8.20 -0.08
C ALA A 191 -12.16 -7.97 -1.11
N LEU A 192 -13.40 -8.31 -0.79
CA LEU A 192 -14.60 -7.91 -1.52
C LEU A 192 -15.21 -6.64 -0.90
N GLY A 193 -14.42 -5.58 -0.89
CA GLY A 193 -14.73 -4.28 -0.29
C GLY A 193 -13.50 -3.69 0.39
N GLU A 194 -13.62 -3.42 1.68
CA GLU A 194 -12.59 -2.82 2.51
C GLU A 194 -12.09 -3.82 3.56
N ALA A 195 -10.80 -3.82 3.81
CA ALA A 195 -10.16 -4.41 4.98
C ALA A 195 -8.74 -3.85 5.12
N GLY A 196 -8.14 -4.03 6.27
CA GLY A 196 -6.77 -3.67 6.55
C GLY A 196 -6.11 -4.64 7.52
N PHE A 197 -4.82 -4.46 7.72
CA PHE A 197 -4.05 -5.25 8.66
C PHE A 197 -2.90 -4.44 9.21
N VAL A 198 -2.57 -4.66 10.46
CA VAL A 198 -1.41 -4.04 11.09
C VAL A 198 -0.53 -5.11 11.71
N THR A 199 0.78 -5.03 11.46
CA THR A 199 1.77 -5.86 12.15
C THR A 199 2.50 -5.06 13.22
N ALA A 200 3.06 -5.73 14.22
CA ALA A 200 3.89 -5.13 15.25
C ALA A 200 4.98 -6.10 15.73
N LYS A 201 6.09 -5.56 16.23
CA LYS A 201 7.17 -6.32 16.87
C LYS A 201 7.00 -6.47 18.37
N ASP A 202 6.23 -5.60 19.02
CA ASP A 202 6.05 -5.56 20.46
C ASP A 202 4.63 -6.00 20.84
N GLU A 203 4.51 -7.01 21.69
CA GLU A 203 3.24 -7.53 22.16
C GLU A 203 2.39 -6.45 22.87
N LYS A 204 3.01 -5.52 23.60
CA LYS A 204 2.29 -4.42 24.27
C LYS A 204 1.66 -3.47 23.24
N VAL A 205 2.33 -3.27 22.11
CA VAL A 205 1.80 -2.48 20.99
C VAL A 205 0.59 -3.21 20.38
N LEU A 206 0.69 -4.53 20.16
CA LEU A 206 -0.43 -5.35 19.70
C LEU A 206 -1.63 -5.24 20.64
N GLU A 207 -1.43 -5.43 21.95
CA GLU A 207 -2.52 -5.37 22.94
C GLU A 207 -3.20 -3.99 22.94
N ARG A 208 -2.43 -2.93 22.83
CA ARG A 208 -3.00 -1.59 22.68
C ARG A 208 -3.80 -1.42 21.39
N MET A 209 -3.30 -1.94 20.26
CA MET A 209 -4.04 -1.95 19.00
C MET A 209 -5.36 -2.73 19.11
N LYS A 210 -5.39 -3.87 19.80
CA LYS A 210 -6.62 -4.64 20.04
C LYS A 210 -7.67 -3.82 20.78
N LEU A 211 -7.26 -3.09 21.81
CA LEU A 211 -8.15 -2.19 22.54
C LEU A 211 -8.66 -1.05 21.66
N LEU A 212 -7.74 -0.35 20.96
CA LEU A 212 -8.08 0.75 20.04
C LEU A 212 -9.05 0.29 18.95
N ARG A 213 -8.79 -0.86 18.32
CA ARG A 213 -9.64 -1.43 17.26
C ARG A 213 -11.10 -1.66 17.69
N HIS A 214 -11.30 -1.94 18.97
CA HIS A 214 -12.59 -2.37 19.52
C HIS A 214 -13.06 -1.49 20.68
N HIS A 215 -13.23 -0.19 20.44
CA HIS A 215 -13.81 0.79 21.37
C HIS A 215 -13.07 0.90 22.72
N GLY A 216 -11.80 0.53 22.82
CA GLY A 216 -11.08 0.47 24.08
C GLY A 216 -11.59 -0.60 25.05
N HIS A 217 -12.29 -1.62 24.56
CA HIS A 217 -13.02 -2.63 25.31
C HIS A 217 -12.04 -3.66 25.92
N HIS A 218 -11.88 -3.62 27.24
CA HIS A 218 -11.04 -4.55 28.01
C HIS A 218 -11.85 -5.78 28.47
N SER A 219 -13.05 -5.56 28.98
CA SER A 219 -13.97 -6.59 29.40
C SER A 219 -15.41 -6.16 29.15
N LYS A 220 -16.40 -7.06 29.32
CA LYS A 220 -17.80 -6.74 29.04
C LYS A 220 -18.23 -5.47 29.78
N PHE A 221 -18.57 -4.41 29.03
CA PHE A 221 -18.99 -3.08 29.52
C PHE A 221 -17.88 -2.21 30.16
N GLU A 222 -16.60 -2.61 30.08
CA GLU A 222 -15.49 -1.82 30.58
C GLU A 222 -14.60 -1.32 29.45
N HIS A 223 -14.46 -0.01 29.31
CA HIS A 223 -13.65 0.65 28.30
C HIS A 223 -12.50 1.39 29.00
N THR A 224 -11.26 0.96 28.76
CA THR A 224 -10.08 1.51 29.45
C THR A 224 -9.43 2.68 28.72
N LEU A 225 -9.83 2.88 27.45
CA LEU A 225 -9.40 4.01 26.61
C LEU A 225 -10.50 4.36 25.59
N ILE A 226 -10.41 5.54 25.01
CA ILE A 226 -11.24 5.89 23.85
C ILE A 226 -10.64 5.18 22.64
N GLY A 227 -11.40 4.31 22.04
CA GLY A 227 -11.02 3.55 20.85
C GLY A 227 -12.00 3.77 19.69
N TYR A 228 -11.91 2.92 18.71
CA TYR A 228 -12.61 3.02 17.43
C TYR A 228 -13.47 1.79 17.15
N ASN A 229 -14.29 1.86 16.13
CA ASN A 229 -14.93 0.72 15.53
C ASN A 229 -14.19 0.34 14.24
N MET A 230 -13.00 -0.26 14.37
CA MET A 230 -12.09 -0.56 13.27
C MET A 230 -11.87 -2.08 13.09
N ARG A 231 -12.91 -2.89 13.30
CA ARG A 231 -12.81 -4.35 13.17
C ARG A 231 -12.89 -4.78 11.71
N ILE A 232 -12.18 -5.84 11.36
CA ILE A 232 -12.38 -6.54 10.09
C ILE A 232 -13.62 -7.42 10.17
N ASP A 233 -14.39 -7.51 9.09
CA ASP A 233 -15.54 -8.39 8.98
C ASP A 233 -15.12 -9.83 8.69
N GLU A 234 -15.87 -10.79 9.22
CA GLU A 234 -15.67 -12.22 9.01
C GLU A 234 -15.74 -12.61 7.52
N LEU A 235 -16.65 -11.99 6.77
CA LEU A 235 -16.80 -12.19 5.33
C LEU A 235 -15.53 -11.75 4.56
N GLN A 236 -14.95 -10.62 4.93
CA GLN A 236 -13.74 -10.14 4.27
C GLN A 236 -12.52 -11.02 4.59
N ALA A 237 -12.40 -11.46 5.85
CA ALA A 237 -11.36 -12.39 6.25
C ALA A 237 -11.44 -13.72 5.50
N ALA A 238 -12.65 -14.27 5.29
CA ALA A 238 -12.85 -15.49 4.51
C ALA A 238 -12.39 -15.33 3.04
N VAL A 239 -12.69 -14.19 2.41
CA VAL A 239 -12.22 -13.87 1.06
C VAL A 239 -10.68 -13.78 1.00
N LEU A 240 -10.08 -13.09 1.96
CA LEU A 240 -8.63 -12.92 2.02
C LEU A 240 -7.90 -14.25 2.22
N ARG A 241 -8.43 -15.14 3.06
CA ARG A 241 -7.93 -16.50 3.26
C ARG A 241 -8.00 -17.34 1.97
N ALA A 242 -9.08 -17.20 1.19
CA ALA A 242 -9.19 -17.88 -0.10
C ALA A 242 -8.16 -17.39 -1.13
N LYS A 243 -7.73 -16.12 -1.05
CA LYS A 243 -6.78 -15.49 -1.99
C LYS A 243 -5.32 -15.62 -1.58
N LEU A 244 -5.03 -15.63 -0.29
CA LEU A 244 -3.66 -15.59 0.24
C LEU A 244 -2.74 -16.67 -0.34
N PRO A 245 -3.15 -17.94 -0.49
CA PRO A 245 -2.29 -18.99 -1.05
C PRO A 245 -1.82 -18.71 -2.49
N GLY A 246 -2.56 -17.91 -3.26
CA GLY A 246 -2.21 -17.55 -4.64
C GLY A 246 -1.36 -16.28 -4.77
N LEU A 247 -1.08 -15.55 -3.68
CA LEU A 247 -0.48 -14.22 -3.75
C LEU A 247 0.91 -14.21 -4.40
N ASP A 248 1.80 -15.14 -4.04
CA ASP A 248 3.16 -15.20 -4.59
C ASP A 248 3.16 -15.51 -6.09
N ALA A 249 2.30 -16.44 -6.53
CA ALA A 249 2.13 -16.77 -7.95
C ALA A 249 1.60 -15.56 -8.73
N ASN A 250 0.64 -14.84 -8.18
CA ASN A 250 0.09 -13.62 -8.77
C ASN A 250 1.14 -12.50 -8.88
N ASN A 251 1.97 -12.31 -7.85
CA ASN A 251 3.07 -11.35 -7.87
C ASN A 251 4.14 -11.76 -8.90
N ALA A 252 4.42 -13.06 -9.06
CA ALA A 252 5.33 -13.55 -10.09
C ALA A 252 4.82 -13.23 -11.52
N GLN A 253 3.50 -13.36 -11.76
CA GLN A 253 2.90 -12.96 -13.04
C GLN A 253 3.03 -11.45 -13.28
N ARG A 254 2.80 -10.60 -12.27
CA ARG A 254 3.01 -9.15 -12.38
C ARG A 254 4.47 -8.82 -12.75
N ARG A 255 5.45 -9.47 -12.11
CA ARG A 255 6.87 -9.31 -12.44
C ARG A 255 7.17 -9.74 -13.89
N ARG A 256 6.57 -10.84 -14.37
CA ARG A 256 6.71 -11.31 -15.76
C ARG A 256 6.16 -10.27 -16.76
N ILE A 257 4.99 -9.70 -16.48
CA ILE A 257 4.38 -8.66 -17.33
C ILE A 257 5.27 -7.41 -17.34
N ALA A 258 5.72 -6.97 -16.17
CA ALA A 258 6.59 -5.81 -16.05
C ALA A 258 7.92 -6.00 -16.80
N ALA A 259 8.52 -7.18 -16.76
CA ALA A 259 9.74 -7.50 -17.51
C ALA A 259 9.52 -7.36 -19.03
N ARG A 260 8.39 -7.87 -19.57
CA ARG A 260 8.03 -7.73 -21.00
C ARG A 260 7.84 -6.26 -21.39
N TYR A 261 7.19 -5.48 -20.54
CA TYR A 261 7.03 -4.04 -20.79
C TYR A 261 8.37 -3.31 -20.75
N ASN A 262 9.22 -3.59 -19.76
CA ASN A 262 10.55 -2.98 -19.66
C ASN A 262 11.42 -3.27 -20.90
N GLU A 263 11.39 -4.51 -21.40
CA GLU A 263 12.09 -4.90 -22.63
C GLU A 263 11.55 -4.15 -23.85
N ALA A 264 10.22 -4.17 -24.02
CA ALA A 264 9.57 -3.56 -25.18
C ALA A 264 9.69 -2.02 -25.23
N PHE A 265 9.80 -1.38 -24.05
CA PHE A 265 9.83 0.09 -23.94
C PHE A 265 11.24 0.66 -23.74
N SER A 266 12.28 -0.18 -23.77
CA SER A 266 13.67 0.21 -23.47
C SER A 266 14.23 1.34 -24.33
N GLU A 267 13.77 1.43 -25.60
CA GLU A 267 14.24 2.42 -26.58
C GLU A 267 13.23 3.57 -26.79
N LEU A 268 12.14 3.62 -26.03
CA LEU A 268 11.12 4.65 -26.16
C LEU A 268 11.44 5.88 -25.29
N ASP A 269 10.98 7.06 -25.70
CA ASP A 269 11.15 8.32 -24.94
C ASP A 269 10.21 8.36 -23.71
N MET A 270 10.49 7.46 -22.77
CA MET A 270 9.78 7.32 -21.50
C MET A 270 10.68 6.70 -20.43
N VAL A 271 10.32 6.90 -19.16
CA VAL A 271 10.97 6.23 -18.04
C VAL A 271 10.09 5.06 -17.58
N THR A 272 10.63 3.86 -17.61
CA THR A 272 9.99 2.64 -17.05
C THR A 272 10.30 2.47 -15.55
N PRO A 273 9.49 1.70 -14.80
CA PRO A 273 9.75 1.43 -13.39
C PRO A 273 11.13 0.80 -13.16
N TYR A 274 11.86 1.35 -12.20
CA TYR A 274 13.13 0.82 -11.75
C TYR A 274 12.92 -0.09 -10.52
N ALA A 275 13.33 -1.36 -10.63
CA ALA A 275 13.40 -2.24 -9.47
C ALA A 275 14.78 -2.14 -8.82
N ALA A 276 14.83 -1.67 -7.59
CA ALA A 276 16.08 -1.53 -6.86
C ALA A 276 16.70 -2.92 -6.56
N PRO A 277 18.04 -3.07 -6.56
CA PRO A 277 18.69 -4.37 -6.35
C PRO A 277 18.37 -5.04 -5.00
N TYR A 278 17.97 -4.24 -4.02
CA TYR A 278 17.56 -4.72 -2.70
C TYR A 278 16.08 -5.15 -2.64
N ALA A 279 15.28 -4.86 -3.70
CA ALA A 279 13.84 -5.00 -3.68
C ALA A 279 13.35 -6.17 -4.57
N GLU A 280 12.46 -6.99 -4.03
CA GLU A 280 11.58 -7.82 -4.82
C GLU A 280 10.25 -7.08 -5.01
N HIS A 281 10.17 -6.34 -6.11
CA HIS A 281 9.01 -5.49 -6.46
C HIS A 281 7.80 -6.36 -6.83
N ASN A 282 6.62 -6.09 -6.27
CA ASN A 282 5.40 -6.84 -6.57
C ASN A 282 4.56 -6.23 -7.73
N TYR A 283 4.94 -5.05 -8.23
CA TYR A 283 4.26 -4.31 -9.31
C TYR A 283 2.74 -4.20 -9.07
N HIS A 284 2.38 -3.70 -7.88
CA HIS A 284 1.00 -3.28 -7.63
C HIS A 284 0.52 -2.31 -8.70
N CYS A 285 1.36 -1.35 -9.06
CA CYS A 285 1.21 -0.49 -10.22
C CYS A 285 2.46 -0.56 -11.10
N TYR A 286 2.27 -0.62 -12.42
CA TYR A 286 3.32 -0.40 -13.40
C TYR A 286 3.24 1.05 -13.87
N VAL A 287 4.09 1.92 -13.33
CA VAL A 287 4.03 3.38 -13.54
C VAL A 287 5.19 3.85 -14.38
N ILE A 288 4.88 4.39 -15.55
CA ILE A 288 5.85 5.03 -16.43
C ILE A 288 5.85 6.56 -16.25
N GLN A 289 6.88 7.24 -16.73
CA GLN A 289 6.91 8.70 -16.85
C GLN A 289 7.16 9.11 -18.29
N THR A 290 6.42 10.12 -18.75
CA THR A 290 6.65 10.80 -20.05
C THR A 290 6.09 12.22 -19.98
N ASP A 291 6.72 13.15 -20.70
CA ASP A 291 6.22 14.52 -20.83
C ASP A 291 4.93 14.59 -21.68
N ARG A 292 4.65 13.52 -22.43
CA ARG A 292 3.44 13.35 -23.25
C ARG A 292 2.35 12.52 -22.56
N ARG A 293 2.32 12.53 -21.20
CA ARG A 293 1.44 11.69 -20.38
C ARG A 293 -0.05 11.75 -20.78
N ASP A 294 -0.60 12.94 -20.96
CA ASP A 294 -2.03 13.13 -21.25
C ASP A 294 -2.36 12.71 -22.70
N GLU A 295 -1.46 12.96 -23.65
CA GLU A 295 -1.59 12.49 -25.04
C GLU A 295 -1.56 10.97 -25.12
N LEU A 296 -0.58 10.33 -24.44
CA LEU A 296 -0.48 8.88 -24.38
C LEU A 296 -1.72 8.24 -23.73
N SER A 297 -2.21 8.82 -22.62
CA SER A 297 -3.43 8.34 -21.96
C SER A 297 -4.64 8.39 -22.89
N HIS A 298 -4.79 9.47 -23.67
CA HIS A 298 -5.85 9.61 -24.68
C HIS A 298 -5.73 8.56 -25.78
N HIS A 299 -4.54 8.42 -26.39
CA HIS A 299 -4.26 7.42 -27.41
C HIS A 299 -4.57 5.99 -26.94
N LEU A 300 -4.15 5.62 -25.74
CA LEU A 300 -4.44 4.29 -25.16
C LEU A 300 -5.94 4.07 -24.93
N SER A 301 -6.67 5.10 -24.53
CA SER A 301 -8.13 5.05 -24.42
C SER A 301 -8.81 4.78 -25.77
N GLU A 302 -8.34 5.39 -26.86
CA GLU A 302 -8.82 5.11 -28.23
C GLU A 302 -8.51 3.68 -28.68
N CYS A 303 -7.42 3.09 -28.14
CA CYS A 303 -7.06 1.69 -28.33
C CYS A 303 -7.80 0.72 -27.38
N ASN A 304 -8.80 1.16 -26.61
CA ASN A 304 -9.52 0.40 -25.57
C ASN A 304 -8.62 -0.14 -24.44
N ILE A 305 -7.59 0.61 -24.07
CA ILE A 305 -6.67 0.31 -22.97
C ILE A 305 -6.93 1.31 -21.83
N GLY A 306 -7.32 0.79 -20.66
CA GLY A 306 -7.53 1.59 -19.45
C GLY A 306 -6.20 2.01 -18.84
N THR A 307 -6.07 3.27 -18.45
CA THR A 307 -4.90 3.82 -17.74
C THR A 307 -5.31 4.51 -16.45
N GLY A 308 -4.35 4.80 -15.58
CA GLY A 308 -4.57 5.55 -14.34
C GLY A 308 -3.44 6.53 -14.05
N ILE A 309 -3.65 7.47 -13.13
CA ILE A 309 -2.61 8.40 -12.66
C ILE A 309 -2.47 8.26 -11.16
N HIS A 310 -1.38 7.67 -10.70
CA HIS A 310 -1.07 7.47 -9.29
C HIS A 310 0.24 8.20 -8.93
N TYR A 311 0.23 9.52 -8.48
CA TYR A 311 -0.98 10.33 -8.29
C TYR A 311 -0.80 11.67 -9.03
N LYS A 312 -1.91 12.24 -9.54
CA LYS A 312 -1.87 13.49 -10.31
C LYS A 312 -1.49 14.71 -9.47
N THR A 313 -1.99 14.74 -8.23
CA THR A 313 -1.79 15.87 -7.31
C THR A 313 -0.96 15.39 -6.12
N PRO A 314 0.22 15.96 -5.88
CA PRO A 314 1.06 15.60 -4.74
C PRO A 314 0.35 15.95 -3.42
N ALA A 315 0.66 15.19 -2.35
CA ALA A 315 -0.07 15.28 -1.08
C ALA A 315 -0.10 16.70 -0.49
N HIS A 316 1.03 17.42 -0.52
CA HIS A 316 1.13 18.79 0.02
C HIS A 316 0.27 19.83 -0.72
N ARG A 317 -0.17 19.54 -1.95
CA ARG A 317 -1.05 20.41 -2.73
C ARG A 317 -2.53 20.05 -2.63
N GLN A 318 -2.88 19.07 -1.83
CA GLN A 318 -4.27 18.67 -1.64
C GLN A 318 -5.04 19.76 -0.88
N PRO A 319 -6.23 20.18 -1.38
CA PRO A 319 -7.03 21.22 -0.73
C PRO A 319 -7.38 20.92 0.73
N ALA A 320 -7.48 19.63 1.10
CA ALA A 320 -7.78 19.19 2.45
C ALA A 320 -6.74 19.66 3.49
N LEU A 321 -5.48 19.89 3.08
CA LEU A 321 -4.42 20.31 3.99
C LEU A 321 -4.44 21.83 4.29
N ARG A 322 -5.25 22.63 3.59
CA ARG A 322 -5.25 24.10 3.79
C ARG A 322 -5.57 24.56 5.22
N SER A 323 -6.35 23.76 5.94
CA SER A 323 -6.77 24.03 7.33
C SER A 323 -6.13 23.09 8.36
N VAL A 324 -5.19 22.25 7.93
CA VAL A 324 -4.54 21.25 8.78
C VAL A 324 -3.08 21.64 9.00
N PRO A 325 -2.57 21.65 10.24
CA PRO A 325 -1.14 21.83 10.49
C PRO A 325 -0.32 20.78 9.75
N HIS A 326 0.63 21.22 8.95
CA HIS A 326 1.56 20.35 8.23
C HIS A 326 2.85 21.08 7.87
N ARG A 327 3.88 20.33 7.53
CA ARG A 327 5.13 20.86 6.98
C ARG A 327 5.45 20.17 5.67
N ALA A 328 6.03 20.90 4.73
CA ALA A 328 6.54 20.36 3.48
C ALA A 328 7.98 20.85 3.29
N MET A 329 8.89 19.91 3.10
CA MET A 329 10.26 20.21 2.68
C MET A 329 10.29 20.53 1.17
N PRO A 330 11.41 20.88 0.53
CA PRO A 330 11.51 20.94 -0.93
C PRO A 330 11.10 19.60 -1.56
N LEU A 331 10.23 19.62 -2.62
CA LEU A 331 9.51 18.45 -3.15
C LEU A 331 9.57 18.38 -4.69
N GLU A 332 10.69 18.78 -5.29
CA GLU A 332 10.84 18.93 -6.75
C GLU A 332 10.66 17.58 -7.49
N VAL A 333 11.18 16.48 -6.94
CA VAL A 333 11.05 15.15 -7.55
C VAL A 333 9.60 14.69 -7.50
N THR A 334 8.93 14.84 -6.36
CA THR A 334 7.51 14.54 -6.19
C THR A 334 6.64 15.32 -7.20
N GLU A 335 6.88 16.63 -7.34
CA GLU A 335 6.10 17.47 -8.26
C GLU A 335 6.32 17.08 -9.72
N SER A 336 7.56 16.81 -10.11
CA SER A 336 7.91 16.32 -11.43
C SER A 336 7.25 14.97 -11.74
N LEU A 337 7.32 14.01 -10.81
CA LEU A 337 6.68 12.70 -10.99
C LEU A 337 5.16 12.83 -11.16
N CYS A 338 4.49 13.62 -10.32
CA CYS A 338 3.05 13.83 -10.39
C CYS A 338 2.59 14.44 -11.74
N ALA A 339 3.44 15.26 -12.36
CA ALA A 339 3.15 15.83 -13.68
C ALA A 339 3.26 14.80 -14.82
N ARG A 340 4.10 13.76 -14.68
CA ARG A 340 4.55 12.89 -15.79
C ARG A 340 4.09 11.44 -15.67
N CYS A 341 3.67 10.97 -14.49
CA CYS A 341 3.36 9.57 -14.23
C CYS A 341 2.07 9.10 -14.92
N LEU A 342 2.10 7.89 -15.47
CA LEU A 342 0.95 7.16 -16.04
C LEU A 342 1.06 5.69 -15.65
N THR A 343 -0.04 5.11 -15.18
CA THR A 343 -0.12 3.69 -14.82
C THR A 343 -0.71 2.90 -15.97
N LEU A 344 0.01 1.87 -16.41
CA LEU A 344 -0.42 0.90 -17.41
C LEU A 344 -1.02 -0.34 -16.75
N PRO A 345 -1.89 -1.10 -17.45
CA PRO A 345 -2.45 -2.34 -16.94
C PRO A 345 -1.34 -3.35 -16.60
N CYS A 346 -1.34 -3.82 -15.33
CA CYS A 346 -0.40 -4.84 -14.87
C CYS A 346 -1.08 -5.68 -13.78
N TYR A 347 -1.80 -6.73 -14.17
CA TYR A 347 -2.50 -7.64 -13.24
C TYR A 347 -2.35 -9.09 -13.72
N PRO A 348 -2.43 -10.09 -12.82
CA PRO A 348 -2.06 -11.48 -13.12
C PRO A 348 -2.84 -12.14 -14.26
N GLU A 349 -4.09 -11.72 -14.43
CA GLU A 349 -5.04 -12.32 -15.39
C GLU A 349 -4.91 -11.75 -16.82
N LEU A 350 -3.97 -10.82 -17.07
CA LEU A 350 -3.69 -10.33 -18.44
C LEU A 350 -3.25 -11.49 -19.33
N THR A 351 -3.96 -11.66 -20.45
CA THR A 351 -3.57 -12.62 -21.49
C THR A 351 -2.37 -12.10 -22.28
N ASP A 352 -1.60 -13.00 -22.90
CA ASP A 352 -0.49 -12.61 -23.77
C ASP A 352 -0.95 -11.68 -24.91
N GLN A 353 -2.15 -11.92 -25.47
CA GLN A 353 -2.74 -11.03 -26.50
C GLN A 353 -3.01 -9.61 -25.96
N GLN A 354 -3.46 -9.49 -24.71
CA GLN A 354 -3.69 -8.18 -24.07
C GLN A 354 -2.36 -7.46 -23.79
N ILE A 355 -1.35 -8.19 -23.34
CA ILE A 355 -0.01 -7.65 -23.10
C ILE A 355 0.60 -7.12 -24.41
N GLU A 356 0.57 -7.92 -25.51
CA GLU A 356 1.03 -7.47 -26.83
C GLU A 356 0.25 -6.25 -27.32
N HIS A 357 -1.07 -6.23 -27.11
CA HIS A 357 -1.88 -5.08 -27.50
C HIS A 357 -1.48 -3.79 -26.78
N VAL A 358 -1.10 -3.85 -25.49
CA VAL A 358 -0.55 -2.70 -24.75
C VAL A 358 0.80 -2.30 -25.34
N ILE A 359 1.71 -3.27 -25.56
CA ILE A 359 3.06 -3.02 -26.11
C ILE A 359 2.96 -2.34 -27.46
N ASP A 360 2.19 -2.91 -28.38
CA ASP A 360 2.00 -2.36 -29.73
C ASP A 360 1.38 -0.96 -29.74
N SER A 361 0.42 -0.72 -28.83
CA SER A 361 -0.25 0.57 -28.76
C SER A 361 0.66 1.66 -28.21
N VAL A 362 1.45 1.35 -27.17
CA VAL A 362 2.48 2.26 -26.65
C VAL A 362 3.57 2.49 -27.71
N GLY A 363 4.06 1.44 -28.37
CA GLY A 363 5.07 1.53 -29.42
C GLY A 363 4.63 2.42 -30.58
N ARG A 364 3.37 2.29 -31.04
CA ARG A 364 2.81 3.14 -32.10
C ARG A 364 2.72 4.62 -31.74
N PHE A 365 2.53 4.93 -30.46
CA PHE A 365 2.47 6.32 -29.99
C PHE A 365 3.85 7.00 -30.00
N PHE A 366 4.91 6.27 -29.66
CA PHE A 366 6.29 6.79 -29.64
C PHE A 366 7.06 6.52 -30.95
N GLY A 367 6.58 5.59 -31.78
CA GLY A 367 7.20 5.28 -33.06
C GLY A 367 7.07 6.41 -34.07
N PRO A 368 7.84 6.33 -35.20
CA PRO A 368 7.81 7.35 -36.26
C PRO A 368 6.45 7.40 -36.97
#